data_ddc0de5f6172b6c3397b72c26e460b30
#
_entry.id   ddc0de5f6172b6c3397b72c26e460b30
#
_cell.length_a   1.000
_cell.length_b   1.000
_cell.length_c   1.000
_cell.angle_alpha   90.00
_cell.angle_beta   90.00
_cell.angle_gamma   90.00
#
_symmetry.space_group_name_H-M   'P 1'
#
loop_
_entity.id
_entity.type
_entity.pdbx_description
1 polymer ?
#
loop_
_entity_poly.entity_id
_entity_poly.type
_entity_poly.pdbx_seq_one_letter_code
_entity_poly.pdbx_strand_id
1 'polypeptide(L)'
;MSNKNKSYDYVIIGGGSAGSVLGNRLSEDKDKEVLVLEAGRSDYFWDLFIQMPAALMFPSGNKFYDWIYSTDEEPHMGGRKVAHARGKVLGGSSSINGMIYQRGNPMDYEGWAEPEGMETWDFAHCLPYFKKLEKTYGAAPYDKFRGHDGPIKLKRGPATNPLFQSFFDAGVEAGYHKTPDVNGFRQEGFGPFDSQVHRGRRMSASRAYLHPAMKRKNLTVETRAFVTEIHYEGRRATGVTYKKNGKLHTIDANEVILSGGAFNTPQLLQLSGIGDSEFLKSKGIEPRVHLPGVGENFEDHLEVYIQHKCKEPVSLQPSLDIKRMPFIGLQWIFTRTGAAASNHFEGGGFVRSNNEVDYPNLMFHFLPIAVRYDGQKAAVAHGYQVHVGPMYSNSRGSLKIKSKDPFEKPSIRFNYLSTEEDKKEWVEAIRVARNILSQKAMDPFNGGEISPGPEVQTDEEILDWVRRDGETALHPSCSAKMGPASDPMAVVDPLTMKVHGMENLRVVDASAMPRTTNGNIHAPVLMLAEKAADIIRGRKALEPQYIDYYKHGVHDENEGAIEVKPYAK
;
A
#
# COMPACT_ATOMS: atom_id res chain seq x y z
N MET A 1 -1.41 -39.72 -28.00
CA MET A 1 -0.25 -39.04 -27.39
C MET A 1 -0.82 -38.05 -26.38
N SER A 2 -0.68 -38.29 -25.08
CA SER A 2 -1.12 -37.36 -24.07
C SER A 2 -0.31 -36.07 -24.24
N ASN A 3 -0.96 -34.94 -24.54
CA ASN A 3 -0.33 -33.66 -24.43
C ASN A 3 0.11 -33.53 -22.96
N LYS A 4 1.39 -33.78 -22.65
CA LYS A 4 1.94 -33.45 -21.35
C LYS A 4 1.76 -31.94 -21.21
N ASN A 5 1.00 -31.53 -20.19
CA ASN A 5 0.91 -30.11 -19.81
C ASN A 5 2.33 -29.60 -19.59
N LYS A 6 2.57 -28.34 -19.95
CA LYS A 6 3.83 -27.68 -19.61
C LYS A 6 3.91 -27.57 -18.09
N SER A 7 5.00 -28.06 -17.50
CA SER A 7 5.24 -28.04 -16.06
C SER A 7 6.22 -26.93 -15.70
N TYR A 8 6.00 -26.28 -14.56
CA TYR A 8 6.86 -25.25 -14.00
C TYR A 8 7.26 -25.59 -12.57
N ASP A 9 8.46 -25.18 -12.15
CA ASP A 9 8.84 -25.28 -10.75
C ASP A 9 8.01 -24.34 -9.87
N TYR A 10 7.78 -23.11 -10.34
CA TYR A 10 6.99 -22.10 -9.65
C TYR A 10 5.93 -21.49 -10.57
N VAL A 11 4.68 -21.51 -10.14
CA VAL A 11 3.60 -20.73 -10.76
C VAL A 11 3.18 -19.63 -9.78
N ILE A 12 3.42 -18.37 -10.14
CA ILE A 12 3.10 -17.17 -9.36
C ILE A 12 1.81 -16.58 -9.91
N ILE A 13 0.77 -16.50 -9.07
CA ILE A 13 -0.54 -15.99 -9.44
C ILE A 13 -0.63 -14.51 -9.03
N GLY A 14 -0.59 -13.62 -9.99
CA GLY A 14 -0.54 -12.16 -9.86
C GLY A 14 0.86 -11.60 -10.15
N GLY A 15 0.98 -10.79 -11.20
CA GLY A 15 2.19 -10.04 -11.56
C GLY A 15 2.23 -8.65 -10.89
N GLY A 16 1.66 -8.52 -9.67
CA GLY A 16 1.61 -7.30 -8.88
C GLY A 16 2.93 -6.97 -8.19
N SER A 17 2.87 -6.25 -7.07
CA SER A 17 4.05 -5.81 -6.31
C SER A 17 4.90 -7.01 -5.87
N ALA A 18 4.33 -7.94 -5.10
CA ALA A 18 5.04 -9.12 -4.61
C ALA A 18 5.39 -10.10 -5.73
N GLY A 19 4.45 -10.40 -6.63
CA GLY A 19 4.72 -11.32 -7.75
C GLY A 19 5.82 -10.84 -8.69
N SER A 20 6.00 -9.52 -8.83
CA SER A 20 7.13 -8.95 -9.58
C SER A 20 8.48 -9.24 -8.91
N VAL A 21 8.56 -9.12 -7.58
CA VAL A 21 9.75 -9.49 -6.81
C VAL A 21 10.03 -10.98 -6.95
N LEU A 22 9.03 -11.82 -6.69
CA LEU A 22 9.16 -13.28 -6.77
C LEU A 22 9.57 -13.74 -8.17
N GLY A 23 8.93 -13.24 -9.22
CA GLY A 23 9.27 -13.58 -10.60
C GLY A 23 10.74 -13.26 -10.93
N ASN A 24 11.25 -12.12 -10.42
CA ASN A 24 12.66 -11.79 -10.56
C ASN A 24 13.55 -12.74 -9.74
N ARG A 25 13.28 -12.88 -8.44
CA ARG A 25 14.18 -13.59 -7.50
C ARG A 25 14.22 -15.10 -7.75
N LEU A 26 13.06 -15.73 -7.98
CA LEU A 26 13.00 -17.17 -8.20
C LEU A 26 13.64 -17.57 -9.55
N SER A 27 13.54 -16.71 -10.57
CA SER A 27 14.18 -16.97 -11.86
C SER A 27 15.69 -16.68 -11.91
N GLU A 28 16.31 -16.22 -10.81
CA GLU A 28 17.77 -16.15 -10.70
C GLU A 28 18.40 -17.55 -10.70
N ASP A 29 17.68 -18.56 -10.21
CA ASP A 29 18.08 -19.96 -10.24
C ASP A 29 17.76 -20.53 -11.63
N LYS A 30 18.79 -20.68 -12.46
CA LYS A 30 18.67 -20.95 -13.91
C LYS A 30 18.06 -22.33 -14.25
N ASP A 31 18.09 -23.26 -13.30
CA ASP A 31 17.51 -24.60 -13.36
C ASP A 31 16.04 -24.63 -12.96
N LYS A 32 15.45 -23.50 -12.55
CA LYS A 32 14.05 -23.37 -12.14
C LYS A 32 13.23 -22.67 -13.20
N GLU A 33 12.18 -23.34 -13.69
CA GLU A 33 11.20 -22.75 -14.61
C GLU A 33 10.14 -21.98 -13.82
N VAL A 34 9.99 -20.69 -14.09
CA VAL A 34 9.10 -19.78 -13.38
C VAL A 34 8.05 -19.21 -14.33
N LEU A 35 6.78 -19.30 -13.94
CA LEU A 35 5.65 -18.70 -14.64
C LEU A 35 4.98 -17.65 -13.74
N VAL A 36 4.78 -16.45 -14.27
CA VAL A 36 3.96 -15.41 -13.65
C VAL A 36 2.68 -15.23 -14.47
N LEU A 37 1.52 -15.38 -13.83
CA LEU A 37 0.19 -15.22 -14.44
C LEU A 37 -0.43 -13.90 -13.94
N GLU A 38 -0.60 -12.93 -14.83
CA GLU A 38 -1.23 -11.63 -14.54
C GLU A 38 -2.58 -11.52 -15.26
N ALA A 39 -3.65 -11.26 -14.50
CA ALA A 39 -4.99 -11.11 -15.05
C ALA A 39 -5.16 -9.88 -15.95
N GLY A 40 -4.41 -8.83 -15.66
CA GLY A 40 -4.46 -7.56 -16.37
C GLY A 40 -3.60 -7.53 -17.63
N ARG A 41 -3.55 -6.36 -18.23
CA ARG A 41 -2.74 -6.07 -19.41
C ARG A 41 -1.27 -5.81 -19.03
N SER A 42 -0.40 -5.74 -20.04
CA SER A 42 0.97 -5.26 -19.84
C SER A 42 1.00 -3.75 -19.52
N ASP A 43 1.98 -3.34 -18.71
CA ASP A 43 2.32 -1.95 -18.38
C ASP A 43 3.22 -1.32 -19.45
N TYR A 44 2.75 -1.21 -20.68
CA TYR A 44 3.52 -0.77 -21.82
C TYR A 44 4.36 0.48 -21.55
N PHE A 45 5.60 0.53 -22.06
CA PHE A 45 6.54 1.63 -21.83
C PHE A 45 6.05 2.99 -22.40
N TRP A 46 5.12 2.96 -23.34
CA TRP A 46 4.51 4.13 -23.97
C TRP A 46 3.18 4.55 -23.33
N ASP A 47 2.65 3.77 -22.36
CA ASP A 47 1.38 4.08 -21.70
C ASP A 47 1.54 5.29 -20.76
N LEU A 48 1.06 6.45 -21.20
CA LEU A 48 1.22 7.72 -20.49
C LEU A 48 0.58 7.68 -19.11
N PHE A 49 -0.59 7.04 -18.97
CA PHE A 49 -1.33 7.00 -17.71
C PHE A 49 -0.63 6.16 -16.63
N ILE A 50 0.18 5.18 -17.04
CA ILE A 50 1.03 4.44 -16.10
C ILE A 50 2.35 5.16 -15.87
N GLN A 51 3.00 5.63 -16.93
CA GLN A 51 4.40 6.06 -16.89
C GLN A 51 4.60 7.49 -16.37
N MET A 52 3.61 8.38 -16.59
CA MET A 52 3.65 9.78 -16.19
C MET A 52 3.21 9.93 -14.73
N PRO A 53 4.07 10.42 -13.82
CA PRO A 53 3.71 10.49 -12.39
C PRO A 53 2.45 11.29 -12.09
N ALA A 54 2.28 12.49 -12.67
CA ALA A 54 1.10 13.31 -12.43
C ALA A 54 -0.20 12.72 -13.01
N ALA A 55 -0.12 11.69 -13.86
CA ALA A 55 -1.29 11.02 -14.43
C ALA A 55 -1.91 9.97 -13.49
N LEU A 56 -1.47 9.87 -12.24
CA LEU A 56 -1.86 8.82 -11.27
C LEU A 56 -3.39 8.67 -11.04
N MET A 57 -4.17 9.72 -11.28
CA MET A 57 -5.62 9.67 -11.13
C MET A 57 -6.36 9.00 -12.31
N PHE A 58 -5.78 8.99 -13.51
CA PHE A 58 -6.46 8.46 -14.71
C PHE A 58 -6.65 6.93 -14.73
N PRO A 59 -5.74 6.10 -14.18
CA PRO A 59 -5.94 4.67 -14.09
C PRO A 59 -7.02 4.25 -13.09
N SER A 60 -7.19 4.98 -11.98
CA SER A 60 -8.18 4.68 -10.95
C SER A 60 -9.59 4.85 -11.51
N GLY A 61 -10.48 3.88 -11.25
CA GLY A 61 -11.83 3.86 -11.83
C GLY A 61 -11.89 3.53 -13.33
N ASN A 62 -10.76 3.25 -13.97
CA ASN A 62 -10.69 2.92 -15.39
C ASN A 62 -10.53 1.40 -15.58
N LYS A 63 -11.55 0.75 -16.17
CA LYS A 63 -11.60 -0.71 -16.39
C LYS A 63 -10.40 -1.31 -17.15
N PHE A 64 -9.61 -0.52 -17.85
CA PHE A 64 -8.41 -0.99 -18.55
C PHE A 64 -7.21 -1.18 -17.63
N TYR A 65 -7.24 -0.58 -16.41
CA TYR A 65 -6.15 -0.56 -15.45
C TYR A 65 -6.58 -1.05 -14.06
N ASP A 66 -7.89 -1.04 -13.78
CA ASP A 66 -8.46 -1.20 -12.46
C ASP A 66 -9.46 -2.35 -12.42
N TRP A 67 -9.48 -3.09 -11.31
CA TRP A 67 -10.50 -4.09 -11.02
C TRP A 67 -11.86 -3.48 -10.73
N ILE A 68 -11.92 -2.19 -10.38
CA ILE A 68 -13.16 -1.46 -10.04
C ILE A 68 -13.88 -2.14 -8.87
N TYR A 69 -13.18 -2.39 -7.77
CA TYR A 69 -13.80 -2.87 -6.55
C TYR A 69 -14.52 -1.74 -5.80
N SER A 70 -15.49 -2.12 -5.01
CA SER A 70 -16.20 -1.26 -4.07
C SER A 70 -16.59 -2.11 -2.87
N THR A 71 -16.63 -1.51 -1.70
CA THR A 71 -17.21 -2.18 -0.54
C THR A 71 -18.70 -2.45 -0.75
N ASP A 72 -19.25 -3.37 0.01
CA ASP A 72 -20.68 -3.38 0.30
C ASP A 72 -21.01 -2.14 1.17
N GLU A 73 -22.22 -1.97 1.59
CA GLU A 73 -22.61 -0.86 2.45
C GLU A 73 -21.83 -0.91 3.77
N GLU A 74 -21.10 0.16 4.10
CA GLU A 74 -20.34 0.32 5.35
C GLU A 74 -21.29 0.86 6.44
N PRO A 75 -21.64 0.04 7.44
CA PRO A 75 -22.72 0.38 8.38
C PRO A 75 -22.41 1.62 9.23
N HIS A 76 -21.15 1.82 9.59
CA HIS A 76 -20.71 2.95 10.43
C HIS A 76 -20.35 4.21 9.61
N MET A 77 -20.47 4.14 8.28
CA MET A 77 -20.28 5.27 7.36
C MET A 77 -21.59 5.69 6.68
N GLY A 78 -22.71 5.59 7.38
CA GLY A 78 -24.02 5.95 6.85
C GLY A 78 -24.54 5.04 5.71
N GLY A 79 -24.04 3.81 5.63
CA GLY A 79 -24.43 2.85 4.60
C GLY A 79 -23.83 3.11 3.21
N ARG A 80 -22.91 4.07 3.07
CA ARG A 80 -22.29 4.33 1.76
C ARG A 80 -21.30 3.23 1.36
N LYS A 81 -21.02 3.14 0.07
CA LYS A 81 -20.01 2.24 -0.51
C LYS A 81 -18.75 3.02 -0.81
N VAL A 82 -17.60 2.45 -0.46
CA VAL A 82 -16.28 3.06 -0.71
C VAL A 82 -15.64 2.38 -1.93
N ALA A 83 -15.23 3.18 -2.91
CA ALA A 83 -14.55 2.68 -4.11
C ALA A 83 -13.11 2.30 -3.78
N HIS A 84 -12.68 1.10 -4.21
CA HIS A 84 -11.34 0.57 -4.00
C HIS A 84 -10.64 0.27 -5.32
N ALA A 85 -9.84 1.20 -5.81
CA ALA A 85 -9.03 1.00 -7.00
C ALA A 85 -7.90 -0.02 -6.73
N ARG A 86 -7.86 -1.10 -7.50
CA ARG A 86 -6.80 -2.13 -7.49
C ARG A 86 -6.27 -2.36 -8.89
N GLY A 87 -4.95 -2.33 -9.05
CA GLY A 87 -4.33 -2.47 -10.37
C GLY A 87 -4.61 -3.82 -11.03
N LYS A 88 -5.23 -3.80 -12.21
CA LYS A 88 -5.42 -4.94 -13.13
C LYS A 88 -4.49 -4.78 -14.33
N VAL A 89 -3.22 -4.82 -14.05
CA VAL A 89 -2.13 -4.55 -15.00
C VAL A 89 -0.83 -5.12 -14.42
N LEU A 90 0.14 -5.44 -15.27
CA LEU A 90 1.46 -5.88 -14.82
C LEU A 90 2.09 -4.84 -13.89
N GLY A 91 2.63 -5.29 -12.75
CA GLY A 91 3.01 -4.45 -11.64
C GLY A 91 1.87 -4.22 -10.63
N GLY A 92 0.64 -4.64 -10.93
CA GLY A 92 -0.53 -4.51 -10.06
C GLY A 92 -0.76 -3.07 -9.61
N SER A 93 -1.12 -2.88 -8.35
CA SER A 93 -1.38 -1.54 -7.79
C SER A 93 -0.15 -0.63 -7.81
N SER A 94 1.09 -1.15 -7.88
CA SER A 94 2.28 -0.30 -8.05
C SER A 94 2.32 0.44 -9.39
N SER A 95 1.57 -0.03 -10.38
CA SER A 95 1.45 0.63 -11.70
C SER A 95 0.41 1.76 -11.71
N ILE A 96 -0.42 1.88 -10.66
CA ILE A 96 -1.49 2.90 -10.57
C ILE A 96 -1.47 3.72 -9.26
N ASN A 97 -0.63 3.38 -8.27
CA ASN A 97 -0.56 4.06 -6.97
C ASN A 97 0.01 5.48 -7.04
N GLY A 98 -0.01 6.19 -5.89
CA GLY A 98 0.57 7.53 -5.73
C GLY A 98 2.10 7.59 -5.68
N MET A 99 2.81 6.47 -5.82
CA MET A 99 4.28 6.38 -5.83
C MET A 99 4.98 6.90 -4.56
N ILE A 100 4.28 7.03 -3.46
CA ILE A 100 4.87 7.43 -2.18
C ILE A 100 5.59 6.21 -1.59
N TYR A 101 6.79 6.42 -1.04
CA TYR A 101 7.59 5.35 -0.47
C TYR A 101 7.75 5.54 1.04
N GLN A 102 7.08 4.67 1.79
CA GLN A 102 7.12 4.61 3.24
C GLN A 102 7.39 3.18 3.67
N ARG A 103 8.19 3.00 4.73
CA ARG A 103 8.56 1.67 5.23
C ARG A 103 7.69 1.17 6.38
N GLY A 104 6.82 2.02 6.91
CA GLY A 104 6.19 1.83 8.21
C GLY A 104 7.06 2.36 9.36
N ASN A 105 6.57 2.24 10.58
CA ASN A 105 7.36 2.52 11.79
C ASN A 105 8.13 1.25 12.19
N PRO A 106 9.36 1.36 12.74
CA PRO A 106 10.04 0.19 13.31
C PRO A 106 9.19 -0.61 14.31
N MET A 107 8.36 0.07 15.11
CA MET A 107 7.45 -0.56 16.08
C MET A 107 6.37 -1.45 15.43
N ASP A 108 6.03 -1.22 14.16
CA ASP A 108 5.12 -2.12 13.42
C ASP A 108 5.70 -3.53 13.33
N TYR A 109 7.01 -3.63 13.06
CA TYR A 109 7.73 -4.89 12.90
C TYR A 109 8.03 -5.54 14.25
N GLU A 110 8.29 -4.75 15.28
CA GLU A 110 8.34 -5.29 16.65
C GLU A 110 7.01 -5.94 17.01
N GLY A 111 5.88 -5.28 16.73
CA GLY A 111 4.54 -5.85 16.92
C GLY A 111 4.26 -7.08 16.02
N TRP A 112 4.86 -7.17 14.83
CA TRP A 112 4.74 -8.39 14.01
C TRP A 112 5.48 -9.57 14.63
N ALA A 113 6.55 -9.30 15.37
CA ALA A 113 7.42 -10.32 15.97
C ALA A 113 6.96 -10.79 17.35
N GLU A 114 5.98 -10.14 17.99
CA GLU A 114 5.49 -10.51 19.33
C GLU A 114 4.95 -11.95 19.46
N PRO A 115 4.18 -12.50 18.48
CA PRO A 115 3.72 -13.87 18.60
C PRO A 115 4.87 -14.88 18.48
N GLU A 116 4.84 -15.93 19.32
CA GLU A 116 5.82 -17.03 19.25
C GLU A 116 5.93 -17.61 17.83
N GLY A 117 7.16 -17.77 17.34
CA GLY A 117 7.46 -18.24 15.98
C GLY A 117 7.49 -17.13 14.91
N MET A 118 7.34 -15.86 15.32
CA MET A 118 7.43 -14.72 14.42
C MET A 118 8.64 -13.82 14.68
N GLU A 119 9.58 -14.22 15.54
CA GLU A 119 10.71 -13.41 16.02
C GLU A 119 11.59 -12.86 14.89
N THR A 120 11.61 -13.55 13.74
CA THR A 120 12.39 -13.10 12.58
C THR A 120 11.69 -11.99 11.77
N TRP A 121 10.52 -11.52 12.19
CA TRP A 121 9.78 -10.44 11.52
C TRP A 121 9.89 -9.10 12.25
N ASP A 122 10.77 -8.98 13.26
CA ASP A 122 11.12 -7.72 13.90
C ASP A 122 11.82 -6.75 12.94
N PHE A 123 12.01 -5.51 13.37
CA PHE A 123 12.64 -4.48 12.55
C PHE A 123 14.10 -4.84 12.18
N ALA A 124 14.85 -5.42 13.11
CA ALA A 124 16.25 -5.79 12.87
C ALA A 124 16.41 -6.82 11.74
N HIS A 125 15.48 -7.78 11.65
CA HIS A 125 15.46 -8.79 10.58
C HIS A 125 14.83 -8.26 9.27
N CYS A 126 13.92 -7.28 9.32
CA CYS A 126 13.27 -6.70 8.16
C CYS A 126 14.14 -5.62 7.47
N LEU A 127 14.91 -4.86 8.24
CA LEU A 127 15.74 -3.75 7.74
C LEU A 127 16.70 -4.12 6.60
N PRO A 128 17.46 -5.23 6.66
CA PRO A 128 18.35 -5.59 5.56
C PRO A 128 17.59 -5.86 4.24
N TYR A 129 16.34 -6.34 4.30
CA TYR A 129 15.50 -6.50 3.12
C TYR A 129 14.97 -5.17 2.59
N PHE A 130 14.64 -4.21 3.45
CA PHE A 130 14.37 -2.84 3.01
C PHE A 130 15.57 -2.21 2.31
N LYS A 131 16.77 -2.39 2.82
CA LYS A 131 17.99 -1.90 2.19
C LYS A 131 18.28 -2.60 0.86
N LYS A 132 18.05 -3.92 0.78
CA LYS A 132 18.22 -4.74 -0.43
C LYS A 132 17.33 -4.28 -1.57
N LEU A 133 16.10 -3.85 -1.27
CA LEU A 133 15.12 -3.50 -2.33
C LEU A 133 15.27 -2.08 -2.88
N GLU A 134 15.89 -1.14 -2.14
CA GLU A 134 15.90 0.28 -2.52
C GLU A 134 17.25 0.80 -3.00
N LYS A 135 17.18 1.79 -3.88
CA LYS A 135 18.27 2.69 -4.22
C LYS A 135 17.81 4.11 -4.01
N THR A 136 18.14 4.67 -2.85
CA THR A 136 17.84 6.06 -2.54
C THR A 136 18.92 7.01 -3.04
N TYR A 137 18.49 8.22 -3.43
CA TYR A 137 19.36 9.34 -3.75
C TYR A 137 19.21 10.49 -2.74
N GLY A 138 18.33 10.32 -1.74
CA GLY A 138 18.01 11.32 -0.72
C GLY A 138 18.73 11.14 0.62
N ALA A 139 19.50 10.05 0.78
CA ALA A 139 20.24 9.77 2.01
C ALA A 139 21.75 9.73 1.76
N ALA A 140 22.54 9.94 2.82
CA ALA A 140 23.99 9.86 2.76
C ALA A 140 24.45 8.42 2.41
N PRO A 141 25.60 8.26 1.70
CA PRO A 141 26.07 6.91 1.32
C PRO A 141 26.35 5.97 2.49
N TYR A 142 26.58 6.51 3.68
CA TYR A 142 26.85 5.77 4.92
C TYR A 142 25.65 5.68 5.86
N ASP A 143 24.47 6.06 5.39
CA ASP A 143 23.25 5.97 6.20
C ASP A 143 22.95 4.51 6.58
N LYS A 144 22.76 4.29 7.89
CA LYS A 144 22.56 2.93 8.43
C LYS A 144 21.20 2.36 8.05
N PHE A 145 20.18 3.22 7.84
CA PHE A 145 18.82 2.81 7.54
C PHE A 145 18.58 2.57 6.05
N ARG A 146 19.36 3.21 5.15
CA ARG A 146 19.02 3.31 3.75
C ARG A 146 19.87 2.41 2.84
N GLY A 147 19.25 1.95 1.75
CA GLY A 147 19.89 1.14 0.71
C GLY A 147 20.28 1.96 -0.51
N HIS A 148 21.37 1.57 -1.19
CA HIS A 148 21.92 2.33 -2.31
C HIS A 148 22.05 1.54 -3.62
N ASP A 149 21.78 0.22 -3.62
CA ASP A 149 22.02 -0.66 -4.76
C ASP A 149 20.78 -1.46 -5.23
N GLY A 150 19.63 -1.27 -4.56
CA GLY A 150 18.41 -2.00 -4.85
C GLY A 150 17.76 -1.63 -6.17
N PRO A 151 16.82 -2.45 -6.65
CA PRO A 151 16.13 -2.23 -7.92
C PRO A 151 15.12 -1.07 -7.88
N ILE A 152 14.50 -0.78 -6.73
CA ILE A 152 13.57 0.34 -6.57
C ILE A 152 14.35 1.65 -6.41
N LYS A 153 14.35 2.47 -7.46
CA LYS A 153 15.03 3.77 -7.46
C LYS A 153 14.09 4.83 -6.89
N LEU A 154 14.53 5.48 -5.83
CA LEU A 154 13.77 6.48 -5.09
C LEU A 154 14.30 7.88 -5.36
N LYS A 155 13.38 8.84 -5.42
CA LYS A 155 13.71 10.28 -5.48
C LYS A 155 13.13 10.95 -4.24
N ARG A 156 13.97 11.66 -3.47
CA ARG A 156 13.49 12.55 -2.42
C ARG A 156 12.68 13.69 -3.05
N GLY A 157 11.49 13.95 -2.54
CA GLY A 157 10.67 15.08 -2.93
C GLY A 157 11.46 16.39 -2.77
N PRO A 158 11.56 17.24 -3.79
CA PRO A 158 12.30 18.50 -3.64
C PRO A 158 11.60 19.50 -2.74
N ALA A 159 10.28 19.38 -2.54
CA ALA A 159 9.44 20.22 -1.68
C ALA A 159 9.72 21.72 -1.87
N THR A 160 9.97 22.16 -3.12
CA THR A 160 10.39 23.52 -3.43
C THR A 160 9.25 24.53 -3.52
N ASN A 161 7.99 24.06 -3.59
CA ASN A 161 6.86 24.96 -3.51
C ASN A 161 6.82 25.58 -2.10
N PRO A 162 6.66 26.91 -1.95
CA PRO A 162 6.72 27.58 -0.63
C PRO A 162 5.69 27.03 0.37
N LEU A 163 4.58 26.50 -0.10
CA LEU A 163 3.57 25.87 0.76
C LEU A 163 4.12 24.67 1.55
N PHE A 164 5.08 23.90 1.00
CA PHE A 164 5.70 22.80 1.76
C PHE A 164 6.51 23.32 2.95
N GLN A 165 7.34 24.35 2.72
CA GLN A 165 8.16 24.90 3.78
C GLN A 165 7.27 25.51 4.88
N SER A 166 6.22 26.26 4.51
CA SER A 166 5.24 26.78 5.47
C SER A 166 4.56 25.67 6.26
N PHE A 167 4.18 24.57 5.61
CA PHE A 167 3.56 23.44 6.30
C PHE A 167 4.53 22.76 7.28
N PHE A 168 5.80 22.59 6.93
CA PHE A 168 6.80 22.04 7.84
C PHE A 168 7.09 22.96 9.03
N ASP A 169 7.15 24.29 8.80
CA ASP A 169 7.33 25.28 9.84
C ASP A 169 6.09 25.34 10.76
N ALA A 170 4.89 25.22 10.19
CA ALA A 170 3.64 25.14 10.95
C ALA A 170 3.62 23.91 11.87
N GLY A 171 4.14 22.77 11.39
CA GLY A 171 4.32 21.59 12.23
C GLY A 171 5.22 21.86 13.44
N VAL A 172 6.32 22.61 13.25
CA VAL A 172 7.22 23.01 14.33
C VAL A 172 6.53 23.98 15.30
N GLU A 173 5.81 24.97 14.81
CA GLU A 173 5.04 25.91 15.64
C GLU A 173 3.95 25.21 16.45
N ALA A 174 3.39 24.12 15.92
CA ALA A 174 2.43 23.26 16.61
C ALA A 174 3.06 22.31 17.66
N GLY A 175 4.41 22.32 17.79
CA GLY A 175 5.13 21.54 18.78
C GLY A 175 5.81 20.28 18.26
N TYR A 176 5.71 19.98 16.97
CA TYR A 176 6.36 18.83 16.35
C TYR A 176 7.75 19.17 15.82
N HIS A 177 8.52 18.14 15.37
CA HIS A 177 9.85 18.34 14.79
C HIS A 177 9.84 18.29 13.26
N LYS A 178 10.89 18.81 12.65
CA LYS A 178 11.25 18.44 11.28
C LYS A 178 12.06 17.16 11.31
N THR A 179 11.79 16.27 10.38
CA THR A 179 12.61 15.09 10.15
C THR A 179 13.22 15.13 8.75
N PRO A 180 14.52 14.85 8.61
CA PRO A 180 15.16 14.83 7.29
C PRO A 180 14.76 13.61 6.47
N ASP A 181 14.34 12.54 7.13
CA ASP A 181 13.96 11.27 6.51
C ASP A 181 13.02 10.46 7.39
N VAL A 182 11.75 10.36 6.98
CA VAL A 182 10.73 9.55 7.67
C VAL A 182 10.99 8.02 7.61
N ASN A 183 11.92 7.59 6.76
CA ASN A 183 12.38 6.20 6.68
C ASN A 183 13.77 5.99 7.34
N GLY A 184 14.26 6.99 8.06
CA GLY A 184 15.54 7.00 8.78
C GLY A 184 15.39 6.73 10.27
N PHE A 185 16.28 7.35 11.06
CA PHE A 185 16.30 7.19 12.52
C PHE A 185 14.99 7.60 13.19
N ARG A 186 14.40 8.74 12.77
CA ARG A 186 13.19 9.30 13.36
C ARG A 186 12.10 9.45 12.30
N GLN A 187 11.03 8.64 12.41
CA GLN A 187 9.85 8.80 11.56
C GLN A 187 9.03 10.01 11.98
N GLU A 188 8.87 10.24 13.30
CA GLU A 188 8.04 11.31 13.84
C GLU A 188 8.52 12.70 13.42
N GLY A 189 7.61 13.51 12.87
CA GLY A 189 7.86 14.86 12.42
C GLY A 189 7.46 15.12 10.97
N PHE A 190 7.76 16.32 10.50
CA PHE A 190 7.42 16.80 9.15
C PHE A 190 8.66 16.92 8.27
N GLY A 191 8.56 16.51 7.03
CA GLY A 191 9.66 16.59 6.10
C GLY A 191 9.34 16.10 4.68
N PRO A 192 10.36 16.11 3.79
CA PRO A 192 10.22 15.64 2.43
C PRO A 192 10.08 14.12 2.37
N PHE A 193 9.18 13.63 1.51
CA PHE A 193 8.96 12.21 1.28
C PHE A 193 9.76 11.66 0.11
N ASP A 194 10.10 10.39 0.17
CA ASP A 194 10.65 9.66 -0.96
C ASP A 194 9.53 9.20 -1.89
N SER A 195 9.78 9.26 -3.19
CA SER A 195 8.87 8.79 -4.22
C SER A 195 9.51 7.74 -5.12
N GLN A 196 8.69 6.79 -5.58
CA GLN A 196 9.06 5.80 -6.59
C GLN A 196 8.97 6.41 -8.00
N VAL A 197 9.74 7.48 -8.20
CA VAL A 197 9.90 8.18 -9.47
C VAL A 197 11.37 8.21 -9.85
N HIS A 198 11.69 7.71 -11.03
CA HIS A 198 13.06 7.75 -11.54
C HIS A 198 13.11 8.31 -12.95
N ARG A 199 13.93 9.35 -13.15
CA ARG A 199 14.05 10.08 -14.41
C ARG A 199 12.68 10.51 -14.96
N GLY A 200 11.86 11.12 -14.09
CA GLY A 200 10.53 11.63 -14.40
C GLY A 200 9.48 10.57 -14.75
N ARG A 201 9.70 9.30 -14.45
CA ARG A 201 8.76 8.21 -14.72
C ARG A 201 8.51 7.39 -13.48
N ARG A 202 7.29 6.85 -13.36
CA ARG A 202 6.92 5.86 -12.33
C ARG A 202 7.92 4.70 -12.28
N MET A 203 8.30 4.26 -11.09
CA MET A 203 9.09 3.07 -10.82
C MET A 203 8.20 2.01 -10.17
N SER A 204 7.34 1.39 -10.98
CA SER A 204 6.51 0.27 -10.55
C SER A 204 7.34 -0.97 -10.22
N ALA A 205 6.78 -1.92 -9.47
CA ALA A 205 7.45 -3.18 -9.17
C ALA A 205 7.79 -3.97 -10.45
N SER A 206 6.90 -3.98 -11.46
CA SER A 206 7.19 -4.61 -12.76
C SER A 206 8.41 -3.99 -13.44
N ARG A 207 8.48 -2.67 -13.46
CA ARG A 207 9.61 -1.94 -14.06
C ARG A 207 10.93 -2.17 -13.31
N ALA A 208 10.86 -2.28 -12.00
CA ALA A 208 12.04 -2.48 -11.16
C ALA A 208 12.55 -3.94 -11.20
N TYR A 209 11.63 -4.89 -11.19
CA TYR A 209 11.95 -6.32 -11.03
C TYR A 209 11.68 -7.18 -12.26
N LEU A 210 10.44 -7.19 -12.79
CA LEU A 210 10.09 -8.11 -13.88
C LEU A 210 10.73 -7.74 -15.21
N HIS A 211 10.65 -6.50 -15.65
CA HIS A 211 11.18 -6.11 -16.97
C HIS A 211 12.66 -6.47 -17.13
N PRO A 212 13.56 -6.24 -16.14
CA PRO A 212 14.94 -6.71 -16.24
C PRO A 212 15.06 -8.23 -16.32
N ALA A 213 14.20 -8.98 -15.60
CA ALA A 213 14.23 -10.43 -15.51
C ALA A 213 13.61 -11.13 -16.73
N MET A 214 12.67 -10.49 -17.44
CA MET A 214 11.99 -11.08 -18.62
C MET A 214 12.92 -11.46 -19.77
N LYS A 215 14.19 -11.08 -19.70
CA LYS A 215 15.23 -11.53 -20.64
C LYS A 215 15.75 -12.94 -20.33
N ARG A 216 15.46 -13.49 -19.14
CA ARG A 216 15.87 -14.82 -18.72
C ARG A 216 15.00 -15.86 -19.42
N LYS A 217 15.63 -16.94 -19.93
CA LYS A 217 14.93 -17.99 -20.68
C LYS A 217 13.98 -18.82 -19.81
N ASN A 218 14.27 -18.91 -18.52
CA ASN A 218 13.52 -19.66 -17.51
C ASN A 218 12.42 -18.85 -16.82
N LEU A 219 12.15 -17.60 -17.24
CA LEU A 219 11.03 -16.80 -16.77
C LEU A 219 10.01 -16.57 -17.89
N THR A 220 8.81 -17.05 -17.68
CA THR A 220 7.65 -16.75 -18.53
C THR A 220 6.70 -15.81 -17.79
N VAL A 221 6.26 -14.74 -18.44
CA VAL A 221 5.25 -13.80 -17.91
C VAL A 221 4.08 -13.76 -18.88
N GLU A 222 2.91 -14.22 -18.40
CA GLU A 222 1.67 -14.26 -19.17
C GLU A 222 0.70 -13.19 -18.65
N THR A 223 0.35 -12.23 -19.49
CA THR A 223 -0.66 -11.22 -19.19
C THR A 223 -2.02 -11.60 -19.76
N ARG A 224 -3.10 -10.99 -19.25
CA ARG A 224 -4.50 -11.34 -19.57
C ARG A 224 -4.79 -12.83 -19.28
N ALA A 225 -4.13 -13.38 -18.27
CA ALA A 225 -4.22 -14.75 -17.80
C ALA A 225 -4.88 -14.74 -16.41
N PHE A 226 -6.21 -14.88 -16.38
CA PHE A 226 -7.00 -14.88 -15.16
C PHE A 226 -7.09 -16.29 -14.60
N VAL A 227 -6.45 -16.55 -13.44
CA VAL A 227 -6.52 -17.84 -12.76
C VAL A 227 -7.90 -18.04 -12.17
N THR A 228 -8.51 -19.17 -12.50
CA THR A 228 -9.87 -19.52 -12.08
C THR A 228 -9.91 -20.64 -11.04
N GLU A 229 -8.87 -21.49 -10.98
CA GLU A 229 -8.86 -22.67 -10.15
C GLU A 229 -7.43 -23.09 -9.83
N ILE A 230 -7.20 -23.63 -8.62
CA ILE A 230 -5.98 -24.34 -8.21
C ILE A 230 -6.28 -25.84 -8.16
N HIS A 231 -5.40 -26.64 -8.73
CA HIS A 231 -5.52 -28.09 -8.75
C HIS A 231 -4.83 -28.71 -7.53
N TYR A 232 -5.37 -29.83 -7.06
CA TYR A 232 -4.90 -30.49 -5.87
C TYR A 232 -4.90 -32.02 -5.99
N GLU A 233 -3.93 -32.67 -5.37
CA GLU A 233 -3.93 -34.08 -4.99
C GLU A 233 -3.95 -34.14 -3.45
N GLY A 234 -5.10 -34.46 -2.86
CA GLY A 234 -5.29 -34.32 -1.41
C GLY A 234 -5.10 -32.88 -0.94
N ARG A 235 -4.09 -32.64 -0.11
CA ARG A 235 -3.70 -31.30 0.38
C ARG A 235 -2.54 -30.66 -0.40
N ARG A 236 -2.07 -31.30 -1.44
CA ARG A 236 -0.95 -30.83 -2.24
C ARG A 236 -1.45 -30.08 -3.48
N ALA A 237 -1.03 -28.83 -3.65
CA ALA A 237 -1.26 -28.09 -4.89
C ALA A 237 -0.37 -28.65 -6.00
N THR A 238 -0.97 -28.88 -7.19
CA THR A 238 -0.30 -29.53 -8.33
C THR A 238 -0.32 -28.71 -9.61
N GLY A 239 -1.05 -27.60 -9.64
CA GLY A 239 -1.16 -26.73 -10.80
C GLY A 239 -2.33 -25.78 -10.73
N VAL A 240 -2.62 -25.14 -11.85
CA VAL A 240 -3.69 -24.14 -11.97
C VAL A 240 -4.39 -24.21 -13.32
N THR A 241 -5.66 -23.79 -13.34
CA THR A 241 -6.36 -23.41 -14.58
C THR A 241 -6.49 -21.90 -14.66
N TYR A 242 -6.19 -21.34 -15.82
CA TYR A 242 -6.42 -19.91 -16.09
C TYR A 242 -7.14 -19.70 -17.42
N LYS A 243 -7.89 -18.60 -17.51
CA LYS A 243 -8.59 -18.16 -18.73
C LYS A 243 -7.78 -17.09 -19.44
N LYS A 244 -7.48 -17.32 -20.73
CA LYS A 244 -6.81 -16.36 -21.62
C LYS A 244 -7.46 -16.40 -23.01
N ASN A 245 -7.78 -15.21 -23.55
CA ASN A 245 -8.41 -15.08 -24.87
C ASN A 245 -9.67 -15.97 -25.03
N GLY A 246 -10.49 -16.06 -23.98
CA GLY A 246 -11.73 -16.86 -23.96
C GLY A 246 -11.52 -18.37 -23.74
N LYS A 247 -10.27 -18.89 -23.76
CA LYS A 247 -9.95 -20.31 -23.61
C LYS A 247 -9.38 -20.59 -22.20
N LEU A 248 -9.68 -21.78 -21.70
CA LEU A 248 -9.06 -22.32 -20.49
C LEU A 248 -7.74 -23.01 -20.84
N HIS A 249 -6.74 -22.79 -19.99
CA HIS A 249 -5.41 -23.39 -20.08
C HIS A 249 -5.08 -24.01 -18.73
N THR A 250 -4.58 -25.23 -18.74
CA THR A 250 -4.14 -25.96 -17.56
C THR A 250 -2.62 -26.08 -17.55
N ILE A 251 -2.02 -25.82 -16.40
CA ILE A 251 -0.58 -25.82 -16.16
C ILE A 251 -0.29 -26.65 -14.91
N ASP A 252 0.70 -27.54 -14.99
CA ASP A 252 1.21 -28.27 -13.85
C ASP A 252 2.30 -27.45 -13.15
N ALA A 253 2.36 -27.50 -11.81
CA ALA A 253 3.30 -26.77 -10.99
C ALA A 253 3.85 -27.63 -9.86
N ASN A 254 5.17 -27.54 -9.60
CA ASN A 254 5.75 -28.10 -8.39
C ASN A 254 5.35 -27.28 -7.15
N GLU A 255 5.18 -25.96 -7.31
CA GLU A 255 4.72 -25.06 -6.27
C GLU A 255 3.87 -23.92 -6.84
N VAL A 256 2.77 -23.60 -6.18
CA VAL A 256 1.85 -22.49 -6.49
C VAL A 256 2.01 -21.39 -5.45
N ILE A 257 2.21 -20.15 -5.90
CA ILE A 257 2.41 -18.99 -5.02
C ILE A 257 1.34 -17.94 -5.34
N LEU A 258 0.49 -17.65 -4.36
CA LEU A 258 -0.54 -16.62 -4.46
C LEU A 258 0.09 -15.25 -4.21
N SER A 259 -0.02 -14.36 -5.17
CA SER A 259 0.41 -12.96 -5.13
C SER A 259 -0.66 -12.03 -5.72
N GLY A 260 -1.92 -12.41 -5.56
CA GLY A 260 -3.09 -11.71 -6.10
C GLY A 260 -3.47 -10.44 -5.32
N GLY A 261 -2.79 -10.17 -4.21
CA GLY A 261 -3.08 -9.05 -3.31
C GLY A 261 -4.25 -9.32 -2.37
N ALA A 262 -4.49 -8.37 -1.46
CA ALA A 262 -5.42 -8.53 -0.34
C ALA A 262 -6.89 -8.80 -0.72
N PHE A 263 -7.27 -8.64 -1.99
CA PHE A 263 -8.60 -8.98 -2.49
C PHE A 263 -8.65 -10.34 -3.19
N ASN A 264 -7.78 -10.55 -4.18
CA ASN A 264 -7.89 -11.73 -5.03
C ASN A 264 -7.28 -12.98 -4.41
N THR A 265 -6.31 -12.85 -3.50
CA THR A 265 -5.71 -14.01 -2.79
C THR A 265 -6.74 -14.70 -1.89
N PRO A 266 -7.43 -14.04 -0.95
CA PRO A 266 -8.46 -14.72 -0.14
C PRO A 266 -9.65 -15.18 -0.99
N GLN A 267 -10.03 -14.46 -2.04
CA GLN A 267 -11.06 -14.92 -2.98
C GLN A 267 -10.68 -16.27 -3.61
N LEU A 268 -9.46 -16.40 -4.12
CA LEU A 268 -9.00 -17.62 -4.77
C LEU A 268 -8.84 -18.78 -3.77
N LEU A 269 -8.39 -18.50 -2.54
CA LEU A 269 -8.35 -19.49 -1.46
C LEU A 269 -9.75 -20.04 -1.16
N GLN A 270 -10.75 -19.17 -0.97
CA GLN A 270 -12.13 -19.59 -0.72
C GLN A 270 -12.70 -20.41 -1.89
N LEU A 271 -12.52 -19.94 -3.13
CA LEU A 271 -12.95 -20.68 -4.34
C LEU A 271 -12.29 -22.06 -4.46
N SER A 272 -11.11 -22.21 -3.87
CA SER A 272 -10.32 -23.47 -3.89
C SER A 272 -10.60 -24.39 -2.70
N GLY A 273 -11.62 -24.07 -1.88
CA GLY A 273 -12.00 -24.90 -0.72
C GLY A 273 -11.17 -24.64 0.54
N ILE A 274 -10.45 -23.52 0.63
CA ILE A 274 -9.63 -23.14 1.78
C ILE A 274 -10.27 -21.95 2.46
N GLY A 275 -10.78 -22.12 3.69
CA GLY A 275 -11.50 -21.09 4.41
C GLY A 275 -12.39 -21.67 5.50
N ASP A 276 -13.36 -20.89 5.98
CA ASP A 276 -14.38 -21.38 6.91
C ASP A 276 -15.24 -22.45 6.24
N SER A 277 -15.25 -23.66 6.81
CA SER A 277 -15.89 -24.84 6.20
C SER A 277 -17.39 -24.69 6.04
N GLU A 278 -18.09 -24.09 7.01
CA GLU A 278 -19.54 -23.93 6.95
C GLU A 278 -19.92 -22.85 5.93
N PHE A 279 -19.17 -21.77 5.91
CA PHE A 279 -19.33 -20.74 4.88
C PHE A 279 -19.12 -21.31 3.47
N LEU A 280 -18.05 -22.08 3.24
CA LEU A 280 -17.74 -22.68 1.93
C LEU A 280 -18.86 -23.63 1.47
N LYS A 281 -19.34 -24.52 2.36
CA LYS A 281 -20.48 -25.38 2.08
C LYS A 281 -21.72 -24.59 1.69
N SER A 282 -22.00 -23.48 2.36
CA SER A 282 -23.13 -22.59 2.02
C SER A 282 -23.06 -22.01 0.62
N LYS A 283 -21.84 -21.96 0.04
CA LYS A 283 -21.60 -21.53 -1.36
C LYS A 283 -21.51 -22.70 -2.36
N GLY A 284 -21.72 -23.94 -1.88
CA GLY A 284 -21.60 -25.15 -2.71
C GLY A 284 -20.18 -25.53 -3.05
N ILE A 285 -19.22 -25.11 -2.21
CA ILE A 285 -17.79 -25.45 -2.33
C ILE A 285 -17.46 -26.48 -1.26
N GLU A 286 -16.84 -27.59 -1.68
CA GLU A 286 -16.36 -28.64 -0.77
C GLU A 286 -15.13 -28.15 -0.01
N PRO A 287 -15.15 -28.08 1.34
CA PRO A 287 -14.00 -27.66 2.12
C PRO A 287 -12.85 -28.66 2.05
N ARG A 288 -11.65 -28.16 1.78
CA ARG A 288 -10.40 -28.95 1.81
C ARG A 288 -9.65 -28.76 3.12
N VAL A 289 -9.53 -27.53 3.55
CA VAL A 289 -8.88 -27.15 4.80
C VAL A 289 -9.71 -26.09 5.48
N HIS A 290 -10.04 -26.33 6.74
CA HIS A 290 -10.71 -25.35 7.58
C HIS A 290 -9.70 -24.33 8.08
N LEU A 291 -9.74 -23.13 7.50
CA LEU A 291 -8.96 -21.95 7.90
C LEU A 291 -9.90 -20.75 7.97
N PRO A 292 -10.56 -20.52 9.11
CA PRO A 292 -11.58 -19.49 9.24
C PRO A 292 -11.07 -18.08 9.03
N GLY A 293 -9.75 -17.85 9.21
CA GLY A 293 -9.11 -16.56 8.99
C GLY A 293 -9.02 -16.11 7.53
N VAL A 294 -9.32 -16.99 6.55
CA VAL A 294 -9.28 -16.59 5.13
C VAL A 294 -10.38 -15.59 4.82
N GLY A 295 -9.96 -14.40 4.43
CA GLY A 295 -10.83 -13.26 4.15
C GLY A 295 -11.30 -12.52 5.40
N GLU A 296 -10.78 -12.84 6.57
CA GLU A 296 -11.01 -12.12 7.83
C GLU A 296 -9.83 -11.21 8.17
N ASN A 297 -9.93 -10.48 9.28
CA ASN A 297 -8.91 -9.54 9.74
C ASN A 297 -8.52 -8.50 8.67
N PHE A 298 -9.47 -8.10 7.84
CA PHE A 298 -9.22 -7.21 6.73
C PHE A 298 -9.05 -5.77 7.24
N GLU A 299 -7.91 -5.18 6.95
CA GLU A 299 -7.51 -3.85 7.41
C GLU A 299 -7.27 -2.92 6.23
N ASP A 300 -7.49 -1.61 6.45
CA ASP A 300 -7.18 -0.54 5.49
C ASP A 300 -7.01 0.79 6.24
N HIS A 301 -6.33 1.73 5.63
CA HIS A 301 -6.29 3.11 6.10
C HIS A 301 -7.40 3.93 5.44
N LEU A 302 -8.18 4.61 6.28
CA LEU A 302 -9.14 5.63 5.85
C LEU A 302 -8.47 7.01 5.95
N GLU A 303 -8.78 7.93 5.04
CA GLU A 303 -8.28 9.31 5.06
C GLU A 303 -9.36 10.31 4.68
N VAL A 304 -9.20 11.55 5.09
CA VAL A 304 -10.00 12.70 4.64
C VAL A 304 -9.10 13.82 4.13
N TYR A 305 -9.69 14.76 3.40
CA TYR A 305 -8.96 15.87 2.77
C TYR A 305 -9.40 17.21 3.37
N ILE A 306 -8.57 17.76 4.27
CA ILE A 306 -8.77 19.12 4.77
C ILE A 306 -8.22 20.07 3.73
N GLN A 307 -9.10 20.95 3.20
CA GLN A 307 -8.77 21.83 2.09
C GLN A 307 -8.87 23.30 2.49
N HIS A 308 -7.92 24.11 2.03
CA HIS A 308 -7.88 25.56 2.23
C HIS A 308 -7.77 26.31 0.91
N LYS A 309 -8.35 27.50 0.86
CA LYS A 309 -8.01 28.51 -0.15
C LYS A 309 -6.56 28.97 0.07
N CYS A 310 -5.83 29.18 -1.01
CA CYS A 310 -4.53 29.83 -0.96
C CYS A 310 -4.66 31.29 -1.35
N LYS A 311 -4.21 32.23 -0.47
CA LYS A 311 -4.23 33.69 -0.74
C LYS A 311 -3.33 34.05 -1.91
N GLU A 312 -2.15 33.40 -1.96
CA GLU A 312 -1.13 33.68 -2.96
C GLU A 312 -1.21 32.71 -4.16
N PRO A 313 -0.88 33.15 -5.37
CA PRO A 313 -0.97 32.34 -6.59
C PRO A 313 0.19 31.35 -6.75
N VAL A 314 0.54 30.64 -5.67
CA VAL A 314 1.69 29.70 -5.61
C VAL A 314 1.32 28.23 -5.74
N SER A 315 0.01 27.90 -5.66
CA SER A 315 -0.44 26.52 -5.74
C SER A 315 -0.33 25.95 -7.15
N LEU A 316 -0.36 24.62 -7.25
CA LEU A 316 -0.35 23.90 -8.52
C LEU A 316 -1.72 23.84 -9.23
N GLN A 317 -2.75 24.50 -8.66
CA GLN A 317 -4.11 24.51 -9.22
C GLN A 317 -4.16 24.86 -10.73
N PRO A 318 -3.38 25.84 -11.23
CA PRO A 318 -3.35 26.15 -12.67
C PRO A 318 -2.86 25.00 -13.56
N SER A 319 -2.16 24.00 -13.03
CA SER A 319 -1.73 22.82 -13.80
C SER A 319 -2.90 21.90 -14.18
N LEU A 320 -4.04 22.04 -13.49
CA LEU A 320 -5.28 21.32 -13.80
C LEU A 320 -6.11 21.97 -14.90
N ASP A 321 -5.69 23.12 -15.42
CA ASP A 321 -6.37 23.75 -16.56
C ASP A 321 -6.21 22.87 -17.81
N ILE A 322 -7.35 22.48 -18.37
CA ILE A 322 -7.41 21.62 -19.56
C ILE A 322 -6.64 22.22 -20.74
N LYS A 323 -6.50 23.55 -20.82
CA LYS A 323 -5.71 24.24 -21.86
C LYS A 323 -4.22 24.07 -21.66
N ARG A 324 -3.75 23.88 -20.40
CA ARG A 324 -2.33 23.70 -20.06
C ARG A 324 -1.89 22.24 -20.08
N MET A 325 -2.80 21.31 -19.82
CA MET A 325 -2.50 19.86 -19.79
C MET A 325 -1.77 19.34 -21.03
N PRO A 326 -2.15 19.71 -22.29
CA PRO A 326 -1.43 19.25 -23.46
C PRO A 326 0.05 19.70 -23.49
N PHE A 327 0.34 20.94 -23.08
CA PHE A 327 1.72 21.47 -23.04
C PHE A 327 2.55 20.79 -21.96
N ILE A 328 1.96 20.58 -20.78
CA ILE A 328 2.57 19.82 -19.67
C ILE A 328 2.86 18.38 -20.10
N GLY A 329 1.91 17.76 -20.80
CA GLY A 329 2.07 16.42 -21.35
C GLY A 329 3.18 16.34 -22.42
N LEU A 330 3.21 17.26 -23.36
CA LEU A 330 4.27 17.35 -24.39
C LEU A 330 5.64 17.59 -23.77
N GLN A 331 5.77 18.53 -22.82
CA GLN A 331 7.01 18.74 -22.09
C GLN A 331 7.50 17.41 -21.47
N TRP A 332 6.62 16.70 -20.79
CA TRP A 332 7.01 15.42 -20.20
C TRP A 332 7.37 14.37 -21.26
N ILE A 333 6.64 14.27 -22.37
CA ILE A 333 6.92 13.30 -23.44
C ILE A 333 8.34 13.48 -23.99
N PHE A 334 8.77 14.72 -24.21
CA PHE A 334 10.07 14.99 -24.82
C PHE A 334 11.22 15.07 -23.80
N THR A 335 10.97 15.60 -22.59
CA THR A 335 12.05 15.91 -21.64
C THR A 335 12.03 15.10 -20.36
N ARG A 336 10.89 14.45 -20.02
CA ARG A 336 10.66 13.77 -18.73
C ARG A 336 10.82 14.71 -17.52
N THR A 337 10.52 16.01 -17.71
CA THR A 337 10.61 17.07 -16.69
C THR A 337 9.30 17.83 -16.55
N GLY A 338 9.28 18.86 -15.70
CA GLY A 338 8.11 19.71 -15.46
C GLY A 338 7.10 19.09 -14.50
N ALA A 339 5.92 19.71 -14.38
CA ALA A 339 4.87 19.33 -13.43
C ALA A 339 4.44 17.87 -13.58
N ALA A 340 4.42 17.32 -14.79
CA ALA A 340 4.05 15.94 -15.01
C ALA A 340 5.09 14.89 -14.53
N ALA A 341 6.30 15.31 -14.18
CA ALA A 341 7.37 14.44 -13.70
C ALA A 341 7.40 14.24 -12.18
N SER A 342 6.43 14.79 -11.44
CA SER A 342 6.20 14.61 -9.99
C SER A 342 4.84 13.97 -9.73
N ASN A 343 4.76 13.22 -8.64
CA ASN A 343 3.50 12.74 -8.07
C ASN A 343 2.82 13.79 -7.18
N HIS A 344 3.47 14.92 -6.93
CA HIS A 344 3.08 16.04 -6.07
C HIS A 344 2.95 15.74 -4.56
N PHE A 345 3.13 14.50 -4.13
CA PHE A 345 3.23 14.11 -2.73
C PHE A 345 4.69 14.23 -2.23
N GLU A 346 5.22 15.46 -2.27
CA GLU A 346 6.64 15.69 -2.04
C GLU A 346 7.01 15.81 -0.56
N GLY A 347 6.02 15.93 0.33
CA GLY A 347 6.23 16.02 1.76
C GLY A 347 4.95 15.82 2.56
N GLY A 348 5.14 15.67 3.85
CA GLY A 348 4.09 15.42 4.83
C GLY A 348 4.69 15.17 6.20
N GLY A 349 4.06 14.36 7.01
CA GLY A 349 4.55 14.04 8.35
C GLY A 349 3.88 12.84 8.97
N PHE A 350 4.51 12.36 10.03
CA PHE A 350 3.97 11.36 10.94
C PHE A 350 4.02 11.94 12.35
N VAL A 351 2.91 11.91 13.06
CA VAL A 351 2.85 12.48 14.40
C VAL A 351 2.00 11.62 15.33
N ARG A 352 2.22 11.76 16.62
CA ARG A 352 1.33 11.24 17.65
C ARG A 352 0.14 12.17 17.81
N SER A 353 -1.06 11.62 17.95
CA SER A 353 -2.28 12.39 18.16
C SER A 353 -2.30 13.10 19.52
N ASN A 354 -1.65 12.51 20.52
CA ASN A 354 -1.55 12.99 21.89
C ASN A 354 -0.30 12.42 22.58
N ASN A 355 -0.06 12.80 23.85
CA ASN A 355 1.12 12.39 24.61
C ASN A 355 1.03 10.97 25.20
N GLU A 356 -0.14 10.32 25.14
CA GLU A 356 -0.35 8.95 25.64
C GLU A 356 0.02 7.89 24.59
N VAL A 357 0.27 8.32 23.34
CA VAL A 357 0.61 7.44 22.24
C VAL A 357 2.13 7.28 22.15
N ASP A 358 2.62 6.05 22.10
CA ASP A 358 4.05 5.72 22.14
C ASP A 358 4.81 6.07 20.85
N TYR A 359 4.15 5.98 19.68
CA TYR A 359 4.73 6.24 18.37
C TYR A 359 3.67 6.80 17.41
N PRO A 360 4.07 7.43 16.29
CA PRO A 360 3.14 8.13 15.41
C PRO A 360 1.97 7.29 14.95
N ASN A 361 0.76 7.72 15.25
CA ASN A 361 -0.49 7.09 14.86
C ASN A 361 -1.27 7.90 13.80
N LEU A 362 -0.80 9.10 13.46
CA LEU A 362 -1.38 9.93 12.39
C LEU A 362 -0.39 10.14 11.26
N MET A 363 -0.87 10.06 10.02
CA MET A 363 -0.10 10.37 8.82
C MET A 363 -0.70 11.56 8.09
N PHE A 364 0.17 12.43 7.58
CA PHE A 364 -0.18 13.60 6.81
C PHE A 364 0.50 13.56 5.45
N HIS A 365 -0.28 13.66 4.37
CA HIS A 365 0.26 14.00 3.05
C HIS A 365 -0.14 15.44 2.73
N PHE A 366 0.85 16.29 2.46
CA PHE A 366 0.59 17.66 2.05
C PHE A 366 0.65 17.80 0.53
N LEU A 367 -0.33 18.49 -0.06
CA LEU A 367 -0.37 18.79 -1.48
C LEU A 367 -0.59 20.30 -1.70
N PRO A 368 0.27 20.95 -2.49
CA PRO A 368 0.08 22.35 -2.87
C PRO A 368 -0.99 22.51 -3.97
N ILE A 369 -2.09 21.78 -3.83
CA ILE A 369 -3.23 21.74 -4.76
C ILE A 369 -4.46 21.27 -4.01
N ALA A 370 -5.64 21.80 -4.28
CA ALA A 370 -6.91 21.33 -3.75
C ALA A 370 -7.68 20.57 -4.84
N VAL A 371 -7.82 19.26 -4.69
CA VAL A 371 -8.52 18.36 -5.63
C VAL A 371 -9.49 17.45 -4.88
N ARG A 372 -10.56 17.06 -5.56
CA ARG A 372 -11.49 16.04 -5.09
C ARG A 372 -11.38 14.82 -5.98
N TYR A 373 -11.31 13.65 -5.37
CA TYR A 373 -11.17 12.39 -6.10
C TYR A 373 -12.52 11.82 -6.57
N ASP A 374 -13.64 12.43 -6.13
CA ASP A 374 -14.99 12.12 -6.60
C ASP A 374 -15.33 12.70 -8.00
N GLY A 375 -14.35 13.33 -8.64
CA GLY A 375 -14.49 13.96 -9.95
C GLY A 375 -15.02 15.40 -9.90
N GLN A 376 -15.36 15.94 -8.73
CA GLN A 376 -15.74 17.35 -8.59
C GLN A 376 -14.48 18.22 -8.52
N LYS A 377 -14.53 19.40 -9.14
CA LYS A 377 -13.45 20.38 -9.05
C LYS A 377 -13.58 21.15 -7.75
N ALA A 378 -12.46 21.31 -7.03
CA ALA A 378 -12.40 22.31 -5.97
C ALA A 378 -12.73 23.71 -6.57
N ALA A 379 -13.72 24.39 -6.01
CA ALA A 379 -14.23 25.67 -6.52
C ALA A 379 -13.32 26.86 -6.17
N VAL A 380 -12.00 26.70 -6.32
CA VAL A 380 -11.00 27.73 -5.97
C VAL A 380 -9.97 27.92 -7.06
N ALA A 381 -9.52 29.15 -7.26
CA ALA A 381 -8.47 29.48 -8.20
C ALA A 381 -7.10 28.96 -7.74
N HIS A 382 -6.83 29.02 -6.44
CA HIS A 382 -5.65 28.50 -5.76
C HIS A 382 -6.06 27.85 -4.45
N GLY A 383 -5.50 26.69 -4.15
CA GLY A 383 -5.76 25.93 -2.93
C GLY A 383 -4.64 24.97 -2.60
N TYR A 384 -4.67 24.45 -1.38
CA TYR A 384 -3.83 23.36 -0.90
C TYR A 384 -4.64 22.42 -0.02
N GLN A 385 -4.14 21.23 0.21
CA GLN A 385 -4.83 20.25 1.04
C GLN A 385 -3.87 19.38 1.83
N VAL A 386 -4.39 18.85 2.92
CA VAL A 386 -3.77 17.81 3.73
C VAL A 386 -4.66 16.59 3.70
N HIS A 387 -4.09 15.45 3.33
CA HIS A 387 -4.70 14.15 3.59
C HIS A 387 -4.30 13.74 5.00
N VAL A 388 -5.23 13.38 5.82
CA VAL A 388 -4.99 12.93 7.19
C VAL A 388 -5.85 11.74 7.53
N GLY A 389 -5.28 10.81 8.29
CA GLY A 389 -6.00 9.67 8.85
C GLY A 389 -5.20 8.93 9.90
N PRO A 390 -5.89 8.25 10.83
CA PRO A 390 -5.30 7.28 11.75
C PRO A 390 -4.71 6.09 11.03
N MET A 391 -3.57 5.59 11.55
CA MET A 391 -2.83 4.48 10.93
C MET A 391 -3.09 3.12 11.59
N TYR A 392 -3.71 3.07 12.75
CA TYR A 392 -3.87 1.85 13.55
C TYR A 392 -5.32 1.60 13.97
N SER A 393 -6.24 1.67 13.00
CA SER A 393 -7.65 1.36 13.26
C SER A 393 -7.84 0.00 13.94
N ASN A 394 -8.74 -0.05 14.90
CA ASN A 394 -9.20 -1.29 15.56
C ASN A 394 -10.37 -1.96 14.83
N SER A 395 -10.95 -1.29 13.84
CA SER A 395 -11.97 -1.87 12.95
C SER A 395 -11.39 -3.03 12.15
N ARG A 396 -12.16 -4.12 12.05
CA ARG A 396 -11.78 -5.30 11.26
C ARG A 396 -12.88 -5.64 10.27
N GLY A 397 -12.45 -5.86 9.05
CA GLY A 397 -13.30 -6.20 7.94
C GLY A 397 -13.22 -7.65 7.50
N SER A 398 -13.95 -7.95 6.44
CA SER A 398 -13.92 -9.25 5.80
C SER A 398 -14.10 -9.16 4.30
N LEU A 399 -13.58 -10.19 3.61
CA LEU A 399 -13.77 -10.44 2.20
C LEU A 399 -14.33 -11.84 2.00
N LYS A 400 -15.53 -11.95 1.42
CA LYS A 400 -16.24 -13.21 1.23
C LYS A 400 -16.68 -13.39 -0.21
N ILE A 401 -16.48 -14.57 -0.78
CA ILE A 401 -17.08 -14.90 -2.09
C ILE A 401 -18.61 -14.88 -2.01
N LYS A 402 -19.27 -14.49 -3.09
CA LYS A 402 -20.73 -14.49 -3.20
C LYS A 402 -21.26 -15.82 -3.74
N SER A 403 -20.50 -16.42 -4.67
CA SER A 403 -20.77 -17.74 -5.25
C SER A 403 -19.46 -18.44 -5.64
N LYS A 404 -19.56 -19.58 -6.28
CA LYS A 404 -18.43 -20.32 -6.87
C LYS A 404 -17.96 -19.80 -8.24
N ASP A 405 -18.57 -18.74 -8.77
CA ASP A 405 -18.12 -18.11 -10.00
C ASP A 405 -16.86 -17.27 -9.73
N PRO A 406 -15.68 -17.61 -10.29
CA PRO A 406 -14.44 -16.88 -10.07
C PRO A 406 -14.46 -15.46 -10.68
N PHE A 407 -15.41 -15.16 -11.55
CA PHE A 407 -15.55 -13.84 -12.17
C PHE A 407 -16.47 -12.90 -11.37
N GLU A 408 -17.23 -13.43 -10.40
CA GLU A 408 -18.06 -12.62 -9.53
C GLU A 408 -17.19 -11.89 -8.49
N LYS A 409 -17.41 -10.56 -8.35
CA LYS A 409 -16.70 -9.77 -7.34
C LYS A 409 -17.13 -10.20 -5.94
N PRO A 410 -16.18 -10.35 -5.00
CA PRO A 410 -16.51 -10.72 -3.63
C PRO A 410 -17.32 -9.63 -2.91
N SER A 411 -17.94 -10.00 -1.81
CA SER A 411 -18.42 -9.09 -0.77
C SER A 411 -17.21 -8.54 -0.03
N ILE A 412 -17.15 -7.23 0.15
CA ILE A 412 -16.01 -6.51 0.75
C ILE A 412 -16.58 -5.56 1.80
N ARG A 413 -16.08 -5.66 3.03
CA ARG A 413 -16.44 -4.76 4.11
C ARG A 413 -15.23 -4.52 4.98
N PHE A 414 -14.97 -3.28 5.36
CA PHE A 414 -13.88 -2.91 6.28
C PHE A 414 -14.40 -2.59 7.69
N ASN A 415 -15.70 -2.31 7.82
CA ASN A 415 -16.31 -1.85 9.07
C ASN A 415 -15.64 -0.57 9.60
N TYR A 416 -15.25 0.35 8.73
CA TYR A 416 -14.64 1.62 9.13
C TYR A 416 -15.44 2.31 10.23
N LEU A 417 -14.77 2.90 11.23
CA LEU A 417 -15.38 3.61 12.37
C LEU A 417 -16.25 2.71 13.28
N SER A 418 -16.00 1.41 13.32
CA SER A 418 -16.83 0.49 14.12
C SER A 418 -16.54 0.55 15.62
N THR A 419 -15.38 1.05 16.05
CA THR A 419 -14.98 1.13 17.46
C THR A 419 -15.03 2.56 17.99
N GLU A 420 -15.18 2.72 19.29
CA GLU A 420 -15.17 4.04 19.93
C GLU A 420 -13.77 4.65 19.93
N GLU A 421 -12.73 3.81 20.00
CA GLU A 421 -11.34 4.21 19.90
C GLU A 421 -11.06 4.85 18.53
N ASP A 422 -11.51 4.21 17.43
CA ASP A 422 -11.38 4.78 16.10
C ASP A 422 -12.05 6.15 15.99
N LYS A 423 -13.27 6.28 16.54
CA LYS A 423 -14.00 7.55 16.50
C LYS A 423 -13.27 8.67 17.26
N LYS A 424 -12.75 8.34 18.47
CA LYS A 424 -11.96 9.27 19.28
C LYS A 424 -10.71 9.72 18.51
N GLU A 425 -9.97 8.77 17.96
CA GLU A 425 -8.73 9.04 17.20
C GLU A 425 -9.00 9.88 15.95
N TRP A 426 -10.13 9.68 15.28
CA TRP A 426 -10.55 10.51 14.15
C TRP A 426 -10.80 11.95 14.55
N VAL A 427 -11.47 12.21 15.67
CA VAL A 427 -11.69 13.57 16.19
C VAL A 427 -10.35 14.22 16.52
N GLU A 428 -9.44 13.51 17.18
CA GLU A 428 -8.08 13.98 17.47
C GLU A 428 -7.32 14.30 16.19
N ALA A 429 -7.36 13.43 15.18
CA ALA A 429 -6.68 13.62 13.89
C ALA A 429 -7.08 14.93 13.20
N ILE A 430 -8.39 15.25 13.19
CA ILE A 430 -8.89 16.49 12.58
C ILE A 430 -8.46 17.71 13.39
N ARG A 431 -8.50 17.62 14.71
CA ARG A 431 -8.05 18.72 15.59
C ARG A 431 -6.56 18.99 15.47
N VAL A 432 -5.74 17.94 15.42
CA VAL A 432 -4.29 18.06 15.18
C VAL A 432 -4.02 18.71 13.82
N ALA A 433 -4.69 18.26 12.77
CA ALA A 433 -4.55 18.85 11.44
C ALA A 433 -4.90 20.34 11.40
N ARG A 434 -6.03 20.72 12.01
CA ARG A 434 -6.45 22.11 12.11
C ARG A 434 -5.49 22.95 12.94
N ASN A 435 -4.97 22.41 14.06
CA ASN A 435 -3.95 23.10 14.87
C ASN A 435 -2.72 23.45 14.02
N ILE A 436 -2.21 22.49 13.25
CA ILE A 436 -1.06 22.72 12.36
C ILE A 436 -1.39 23.77 11.30
N LEU A 437 -2.53 23.63 10.61
CA LEU A 437 -2.92 24.55 9.52
C LEU A 437 -3.28 25.96 9.99
N SER A 438 -3.51 26.18 11.30
CA SER A 438 -3.78 27.48 11.90
C SER A 438 -2.55 28.19 12.43
N GLN A 439 -1.36 27.59 12.35
CA GLN A 439 -0.13 28.23 12.84
C GLN A 439 0.31 29.41 11.97
N LYS A 440 1.08 30.34 12.57
CA LYS A 440 1.53 31.58 11.92
C LYS A 440 2.29 31.37 10.63
N ALA A 441 3.05 30.28 10.53
CA ALA A 441 3.77 29.93 9.31
C ALA A 441 2.84 29.76 8.10
N MET A 442 1.57 29.39 8.31
CA MET A 442 0.57 29.28 7.23
C MET A 442 -0.13 30.61 6.90
N ASP A 443 -0.08 31.63 7.76
CA ASP A 443 -0.81 32.91 7.59
C ASP A 443 -0.62 33.58 6.23
N PRO A 444 0.59 33.60 5.60
CA PRO A 444 0.78 34.20 4.30
C PRO A 444 -0.08 33.55 3.20
N PHE A 445 -0.39 32.26 3.35
CA PHE A 445 -1.07 31.45 2.33
C PHE A 445 -2.51 31.08 2.71
N ASN A 446 -2.87 31.12 4.01
CA ASN A 446 -4.15 30.64 4.50
C ASN A 446 -5.30 31.60 4.15
N GLY A 447 -6.09 31.24 3.15
CA GLY A 447 -7.30 31.95 2.72
C GLY A 447 -8.61 31.43 3.31
N GLY A 448 -8.51 30.57 4.33
CA GLY A 448 -9.64 29.94 5.02
C GLY A 448 -9.91 28.50 4.59
N GLU A 449 -10.42 27.71 5.53
CA GLU A 449 -10.81 26.32 5.33
C GLU A 449 -12.03 26.24 4.40
N ILE A 450 -11.99 25.27 3.46
CA ILE A 450 -13.07 24.98 2.49
C ILE A 450 -13.76 23.66 2.83
N SER A 451 -12.98 22.69 3.29
CA SER A 451 -13.45 21.35 3.66
C SER A 451 -12.68 20.89 4.91
N PRO A 452 -13.39 20.43 5.95
CA PRO A 452 -14.85 20.29 6.07
C PRO A 452 -15.63 21.61 6.07
N GLY A 453 -15.01 22.75 6.40
CA GLY A 453 -15.60 24.04 6.60
C GLY A 453 -15.61 24.47 8.07
N PRO A 454 -15.58 25.79 8.34
CA PRO A 454 -15.47 26.33 9.70
C PRO A 454 -16.69 26.05 10.58
N GLU A 455 -17.79 25.59 9.99
CA GLU A 455 -19.02 25.21 10.71
C GLU A 455 -18.93 23.85 11.39
N VAL A 456 -18.00 22.98 10.99
CA VAL A 456 -17.81 21.62 11.56
C VAL A 456 -16.88 21.73 12.77
N GLN A 457 -17.41 21.77 13.99
CA GLN A 457 -16.62 22.04 15.21
C GLN A 457 -16.75 20.95 16.28
N THR A 458 -17.96 20.42 16.51
CA THR A 458 -18.20 19.42 17.55
C THR A 458 -17.68 18.05 17.12
N ASP A 459 -17.45 17.15 18.08
CA ASP A 459 -17.02 15.77 17.82
C ASP A 459 -17.98 15.04 16.87
N GLU A 460 -19.28 15.23 17.07
CA GLU A 460 -20.32 14.62 16.24
C GLU A 460 -20.29 15.18 14.81
N GLU A 461 -20.18 16.49 14.63
CA GLU A 461 -20.06 17.11 13.30
C GLU A 461 -18.79 16.66 12.56
N ILE A 462 -17.67 16.52 13.28
CA ILE A 462 -16.42 15.97 12.72
C ILE A 462 -16.64 14.53 12.27
N LEU A 463 -17.22 13.68 13.11
CA LEU A 463 -17.46 12.29 12.78
C LEU A 463 -18.46 12.14 11.63
N ASP A 464 -19.50 12.97 11.58
CA ASP A 464 -20.44 12.97 10.47
C ASP A 464 -19.78 13.38 9.15
N TRP A 465 -18.87 14.35 9.21
CA TRP A 465 -18.07 14.69 8.03
C TRP A 465 -17.15 13.52 7.62
N VAL A 466 -16.45 12.89 8.56
CA VAL A 466 -15.61 11.71 8.27
C VAL A 466 -16.45 10.57 7.68
N ARG A 467 -17.64 10.28 8.21
CA ARG A 467 -18.56 9.27 7.68
C ARG A 467 -18.96 9.57 6.23
N ARG A 468 -19.21 10.84 5.91
CA ARG A 468 -19.65 11.29 4.60
C ARG A 468 -18.51 11.37 3.58
N ASP A 469 -17.36 11.93 3.96
CA ASP A 469 -16.28 12.31 3.04
C ASP A 469 -15.01 11.45 3.17
N GLY A 470 -14.91 10.54 4.18
CA GLY A 470 -13.76 9.65 4.33
C GLY A 470 -13.59 8.71 3.14
N GLU A 471 -12.39 8.64 2.59
CA GLU A 471 -12.01 7.78 1.47
C GLU A 471 -10.92 6.80 1.89
N THR A 472 -10.80 5.69 1.18
CA THR A 472 -9.70 4.75 1.40
C THR A 472 -8.38 5.34 0.91
N ALA A 473 -7.32 5.22 1.71
CA ALA A 473 -5.94 5.48 1.26
C ALA A 473 -5.39 4.35 0.36
N LEU A 474 -6.22 3.34 0.05
CA LEU A 474 -5.93 2.23 -0.84
C LEU A 474 -4.83 1.28 -0.31
N HIS A 475 -4.82 1.03 1.00
CA HIS A 475 -3.85 0.18 1.71
C HIS A 475 -4.43 -1.14 2.26
N PRO A 476 -5.36 -1.85 1.55
CA PRO A 476 -5.96 -3.06 2.07
C PRO A 476 -4.93 -4.16 2.27
N SER A 477 -5.02 -4.86 3.43
CA SER A 477 -4.05 -5.86 3.86
C SER A 477 -4.65 -6.87 4.84
N CYS A 478 -3.88 -7.84 5.27
CA CYS A 478 -4.16 -8.74 6.40
C CYS A 478 -5.27 -9.79 6.19
N SER A 479 -5.84 -9.91 4.99
CA SER A 479 -6.98 -10.80 4.70
C SER A 479 -6.66 -12.30 4.60
N ALA A 480 -5.40 -12.68 4.77
CA ALA A 480 -4.89 -14.05 4.90
C ALA A 480 -3.62 -14.00 5.78
N LYS A 481 -3.75 -13.40 6.97
CA LYS A 481 -2.61 -13.03 7.82
C LYS A 481 -1.69 -14.20 8.14
N MET A 482 -0.39 -13.95 8.17
CA MET A 482 0.58 -14.91 8.70
C MET A 482 0.53 -14.91 10.23
N GLY A 483 0.85 -16.06 10.80
CA GLY A 483 0.93 -16.25 12.24
C GLY A 483 1.20 -17.72 12.57
N PRO A 484 1.49 -18.03 13.85
CA PRO A 484 1.75 -19.39 14.29
C PRO A 484 0.52 -20.29 14.14
N ALA A 485 0.74 -21.59 14.02
CA ALA A 485 -0.34 -22.57 13.92
C ALA A 485 -1.26 -22.62 15.15
N SER A 486 -0.83 -22.06 16.28
CA SER A 486 -1.63 -21.88 17.51
C SER A 486 -2.69 -20.78 17.38
N ASP A 487 -2.53 -19.83 16.47
CA ASP A 487 -3.55 -18.81 16.18
C ASP A 487 -4.57 -19.39 15.18
N PRO A 488 -5.83 -19.64 15.60
CA PRO A 488 -6.84 -20.21 14.70
C PRO A 488 -7.22 -19.31 13.54
N MET A 489 -6.85 -18.01 13.60
CA MET A 489 -7.10 -17.05 12.55
C MET A 489 -5.88 -16.85 11.63
N ALA A 490 -4.75 -17.52 11.90
CA ALA A 490 -3.60 -17.50 11.02
C ALA A 490 -3.85 -18.37 9.77
N VAL A 491 -3.51 -17.85 8.61
CA VAL A 491 -3.66 -18.54 7.32
C VAL A 491 -2.31 -19.00 6.78
N VAL A 492 -1.25 -18.24 7.05
CA VAL A 492 0.08 -18.43 6.48
C VAL A 492 1.11 -18.67 7.58
N ASP A 493 1.90 -19.71 7.40
CA ASP A 493 3.03 -20.02 8.27
C ASP A 493 4.15 -18.97 8.07
N PRO A 494 4.58 -18.25 9.10
CA PRO A 494 5.53 -17.14 8.97
C PRO A 494 6.96 -17.57 8.60
N LEU A 495 7.32 -18.84 8.86
CA LEU A 495 8.67 -19.35 8.60
C LEU A 495 8.81 -19.91 7.18
N THR A 496 7.72 -20.32 6.57
CA THR A 496 7.73 -20.97 5.26
C THR A 496 6.89 -20.26 4.21
N MET A 497 6.04 -19.31 4.60
CA MET A 497 5.02 -18.67 3.78
C MET A 497 3.99 -19.65 3.18
N LYS A 498 3.92 -20.90 3.67
CA LYS A 498 2.93 -21.88 3.25
C LYS A 498 1.57 -21.61 3.89
N VAL A 499 0.52 -21.93 3.15
CA VAL A 499 -0.84 -21.97 3.71
C VAL A 499 -0.90 -23.13 4.70
N HIS A 500 -1.37 -22.85 5.94
CA HIS A 500 -1.47 -23.87 6.97
C HIS A 500 -2.29 -25.08 6.49
N GLY A 501 -1.79 -26.28 6.77
CA GLY A 501 -2.43 -27.52 6.37
C GLY A 501 -2.35 -27.85 4.87
N MET A 502 -1.66 -27.04 4.06
CA MET A 502 -1.45 -27.27 2.63
C MET A 502 0.01 -27.54 2.29
N GLU A 503 0.24 -28.33 1.25
CA GLU A 503 1.55 -28.56 0.65
C GLU A 503 1.63 -27.84 -0.70
N ASN A 504 2.82 -27.29 -1.03
CA ASN A 504 3.11 -26.65 -2.30
C ASN A 504 2.19 -25.46 -2.64
N LEU A 505 1.60 -24.83 -1.62
CA LEU A 505 0.80 -23.62 -1.75
C LEU A 505 1.30 -22.56 -0.77
N ARG A 506 1.65 -21.39 -1.29
CA ARG A 506 2.11 -20.25 -0.48
C ARG A 506 1.29 -19.00 -0.77
N VAL A 507 1.35 -18.05 0.17
CA VAL A 507 0.81 -16.69 -0.01
C VAL A 507 1.94 -15.70 0.23
N VAL A 508 2.18 -14.83 -0.74
CA VAL A 508 3.18 -13.76 -0.64
C VAL A 508 2.63 -12.49 -1.27
N ASP A 509 1.93 -11.70 -0.48
CA ASP A 509 1.42 -10.35 -0.83
C ASP A 509 0.89 -9.65 0.42
N ALA A 510 0.19 -8.52 0.25
CA ALA A 510 -0.37 -7.73 1.35
C ALA A 510 -1.37 -8.51 2.22
N SER A 511 -2.01 -9.56 1.69
CA SER A 511 -2.95 -10.38 2.47
C SER A 511 -2.28 -11.11 3.62
N ALA A 512 -0.98 -11.46 3.46
CA ALA A 512 -0.19 -12.19 4.45
C ALA A 512 0.34 -11.30 5.60
N MET A 513 0.28 -9.98 5.50
CA MET A 513 0.69 -9.10 6.59
C MET A 513 -0.13 -9.43 7.85
N PRO A 514 0.49 -9.56 9.03
CA PRO A 514 -0.25 -9.88 10.26
C PRO A 514 -1.06 -8.70 10.77
N ARG A 515 -0.56 -7.48 10.54
CA ARG A 515 -1.19 -6.18 10.80
C ARG A 515 -0.71 -5.17 9.77
N THR A 516 -1.56 -4.20 9.42
CA THR A 516 -1.18 -3.08 8.55
C THR A 516 -0.10 -2.23 9.21
N THR A 517 0.91 -1.83 8.43
CA THR A 517 2.00 -0.94 8.91
C THR A 517 1.63 0.52 8.77
N ASN A 518 2.25 1.38 9.53
CA ASN A 518 2.12 2.84 9.41
C ASN A 518 2.45 3.31 7.98
N GLY A 519 1.64 4.21 7.45
CA GLY A 519 1.86 4.82 6.13
C GLY A 519 1.54 3.91 4.94
N ASN A 520 2.15 4.20 3.81
CA ASN A 520 1.89 3.49 2.55
C ASN A 520 2.51 2.09 2.55
N ILE A 521 1.72 1.05 2.30
CA ILE A 521 2.12 -0.36 2.45
C ILE A 521 2.95 -0.95 1.29
N HIS A 522 3.28 -0.20 0.25
CA HIS A 522 3.97 -0.78 -0.91
C HIS A 522 5.38 -1.28 -0.58
N ALA A 523 6.18 -0.50 0.15
CA ALA A 523 7.52 -0.94 0.57
C ALA A 523 7.48 -2.14 1.54
N PRO A 524 6.60 -2.18 2.56
CA PRO A 524 6.37 -3.38 3.38
C PRO A 524 6.07 -4.63 2.56
N VAL A 525 5.19 -4.55 1.55
CA VAL A 525 4.87 -5.68 0.66
C VAL A 525 6.09 -6.12 -0.16
N LEU A 526 6.90 -5.18 -0.65
CA LEU A 526 8.14 -5.52 -1.37
C LEU A 526 9.17 -6.18 -0.44
N MET A 527 9.31 -5.70 0.79
CA MET A 527 10.18 -6.26 1.83
C MET A 527 9.76 -7.70 2.16
N LEU A 528 8.47 -7.92 2.42
CA LEU A 528 7.91 -9.24 2.67
C LEU A 528 8.21 -10.19 1.51
N ALA A 529 8.05 -9.73 0.26
CA ALA A 529 8.31 -10.55 -0.92
C ALA A 529 9.80 -10.86 -1.13
N GLU A 530 10.71 -9.94 -0.82
CA GLU A 530 12.17 -10.18 -0.86
C GLU A 530 12.58 -11.22 0.17
N LYS A 531 12.03 -11.14 1.39
CA LYS A 531 12.28 -12.10 2.46
C LYS A 531 11.68 -13.47 2.13
N ALA A 532 10.43 -13.49 1.66
CA ALA A 532 9.77 -14.70 1.21
C ALA A 532 10.54 -15.39 0.06
N ALA A 533 11.12 -14.63 -0.86
CA ALA A 533 11.93 -15.20 -1.94
C ALA A 533 13.14 -15.97 -1.41
N ASP A 534 13.84 -15.46 -0.40
CA ASP A 534 14.96 -16.16 0.22
C ASP A 534 14.48 -17.42 0.97
N ILE A 535 13.34 -17.35 1.68
CA ILE A 535 12.70 -18.50 2.35
C ILE A 535 12.35 -19.59 1.31
N ILE A 536 11.69 -19.24 0.21
CA ILE A 536 11.25 -20.19 -0.84
C ILE A 536 12.46 -20.89 -1.49
N ARG A 537 13.55 -20.15 -1.68
CA ARG A 537 14.80 -20.65 -2.27
C ARG A 537 15.67 -21.45 -1.30
N GLY A 538 15.28 -21.55 -0.02
CA GLY A 538 16.09 -22.15 1.03
C GLY A 538 17.42 -21.43 1.24
N ARG A 539 17.49 -20.13 0.94
CA ARG A 539 18.69 -19.31 1.19
C ARG A 539 18.79 -18.92 2.65
N LYS A 540 20.02 -18.75 3.14
CA LYS A 540 20.24 -18.15 4.45
C LYS A 540 19.61 -16.75 4.46
N ALA A 541 18.84 -16.45 5.51
CA ALA A 541 18.32 -15.11 5.74
C ALA A 541 19.46 -14.08 5.81
N LEU A 542 19.17 -12.86 5.40
CA LEU A 542 20.11 -11.75 5.59
C LEU A 542 20.39 -11.56 7.08
N GLU A 543 21.64 -11.22 7.43
CA GLU A 543 22.01 -10.96 8.81
C GLU A 543 21.18 -9.80 9.38
N PRO A 544 20.58 -9.96 10.56
CA PRO A 544 19.79 -8.89 11.19
C PRO A 544 20.68 -7.69 11.53
N GLN A 545 20.10 -6.50 11.42
CA GLN A 545 20.79 -5.24 11.70
C GLN A 545 20.16 -4.57 12.91
N TYR A 546 20.72 -4.83 14.07
CA TYR A 546 20.32 -4.21 15.34
C TYR A 546 20.87 -2.79 15.40
N ILE A 547 20.10 -1.83 14.86
CA ILE A 547 20.41 -0.41 14.93
C ILE A 547 19.35 0.29 15.77
N ASP A 548 19.79 1.28 16.52
CA ASP A 548 18.91 2.08 17.33
C ASP A 548 18.07 3.02 16.44
N TYR A 549 16.83 3.25 16.84
CA TYR A 549 15.88 4.15 16.18
C TYR A 549 15.11 4.94 17.25
N TYR A 550 14.56 6.09 16.86
CA TYR A 550 13.85 6.96 17.77
C TYR A 550 12.64 6.27 18.41
N LYS A 551 12.59 6.31 19.74
CA LYS A 551 11.48 5.91 20.59
C LYS A 551 11.15 7.07 21.53
N HIS A 552 9.89 7.51 21.53
CA HIS A 552 9.39 8.50 22.47
C HIS A 552 9.61 8.02 23.91
N GLY A 553 9.92 8.96 24.82
CA GLY A 553 10.23 8.65 26.23
C GLY A 553 11.63 8.09 26.47
N VAL A 554 12.32 7.56 25.44
CA VAL A 554 13.68 7.02 25.55
C VAL A 554 14.74 8.00 25.00
N HIS A 555 14.45 8.63 23.86
CA HIS A 555 15.42 9.48 23.16
C HIS A 555 15.12 10.98 23.31
N ASP A 556 14.07 11.36 24.04
CA ASP A 556 13.58 12.73 24.13
C ASP A 556 14.60 13.71 24.71
N GLU A 557 15.41 13.28 25.69
CA GLU A 557 16.45 14.13 26.31
C GLU A 557 17.51 14.58 25.30
N ASN A 558 17.85 13.74 24.32
CA ASN A 558 18.91 14.01 23.35
C ASN A 558 18.38 14.62 22.05
N GLU A 559 17.13 14.29 21.66
CA GLU A 559 16.54 14.66 20.38
C GLU A 559 15.47 15.77 20.53
N GLY A 560 15.14 16.16 21.76
CA GLY A 560 14.06 17.07 22.11
C GLY A 560 12.69 16.37 22.17
N ALA A 561 12.04 16.48 23.33
CA ALA A 561 10.68 15.96 23.49
C ALA A 561 9.70 16.72 22.61
N ILE A 562 8.79 15.98 21.97
CA ILE A 562 7.62 16.56 21.30
C ILE A 562 6.52 16.65 22.37
N GLU A 563 6.22 17.85 22.82
CA GLU A 563 5.01 18.10 23.60
C GLU A 563 3.87 18.44 22.64
N VAL A 564 2.94 17.50 22.48
CA VAL A 564 1.75 17.72 21.67
C VAL A 564 0.88 18.76 22.38
N LYS A 565 0.77 19.94 21.78
CA LYS A 565 -0.07 21.01 22.32
C LYS A 565 -1.53 20.72 22.00
N PRO A 566 -2.42 20.69 23.00
CA PRO A 566 -3.83 20.51 22.74
C PRO A 566 -4.36 21.65 21.86
N TYR A 567 -5.22 21.31 20.92
CA TYR A 567 -5.93 22.31 20.13
C TYR A 567 -6.78 23.18 21.05
N ALA A 568 -6.49 24.48 21.08
CA ALA A 568 -7.32 25.43 21.80
C ALA A 568 -8.70 25.53 21.13
N LYS A 569 -9.75 25.25 21.89
CA LYS A 569 -11.15 25.31 21.43
C LYS A 569 -11.54 26.75 21.08
#